data_1087c3ba9b46e9a3f41d65b188ab94c8
#
_entry.id   1087c3ba9b46e9a3f41d65b188ab94c8
#
_cell.length_a   1.000
_cell.length_b   1.000
_cell.length_c   1.000
_cell.angle_alpha   90.00
_cell.angle_beta   90.00
_cell.angle_gamma   90.00
#
_symmetry.space_group_name_H-M   'P 1'
#
loop_
_entity.id
_entity.type
_entity.pdbx_description
1 polymer ?
#
loop_
_entity_poly.entity_id
_entity_poly.type
_entity_poly.pdbx_seq_one_letter_code
_entity_poly.pdbx_strand_id
1 'polypeptide(L)'
;MDTRTRVRRFLASSSIALGAVLLILTPVAHAQQKFPIVSQGSAAEATYPQQFAIDVGDVAEHKVRIYEIRRGEAANPTRFRGVKVVESWARGVSDYIDYSGPTFGYIVWRLENGDRIFGRYSGTVHSVAGADGTREYQYQGLTVITGGTGEFRNIRGTIRDTTRGASKAGKALSNAERGEGEYWFEE
;
A
#
# COMPACT_ATOMS: atom_id res chain seq x y z
N MET A 1 -102.42 -14.52 -0.69
CA MET A 1 -101.53 -14.32 -1.86
C MET A 1 -100.24 -13.78 -1.28
N ASP A 2 -99.24 -14.65 -1.21
CA ASP A 2 -97.99 -14.45 -0.46
C ASP A 2 -96.85 -14.15 -1.45
N THR A 3 -96.17 -13.06 -1.29
CA THR A 3 -95.02 -12.70 -2.14
C THR A 3 -93.82 -12.46 -1.25
N ARG A 4 -92.99 -13.52 -1.08
CA ARG A 4 -91.74 -13.47 -0.37
C ARG A 4 -90.66 -12.90 -1.25
N THR A 5 -90.10 -11.70 -0.88
CA THR A 5 -88.96 -11.11 -1.52
C THR A 5 -87.68 -11.61 -0.85
N ARG A 6 -86.86 -12.33 -1.59
CA ARG A 6 -85.52 -12.78 -1.12
C ARG A 6 -84.46 -11.66 -1.34
N VAL A 7 -83.87 -11.18 -0.24
CA VAL A 7 -82.76 -10.30 -0.27
C VAL A 7 -81.45 -11.13 -0.37
N ARG A 8 -80.75 -10.99 -1.48
CA ARG A 8 -79.39 -11.56 -1.66
C ARG A 8 -78.36 -10.60 -1.06
N ARG A 9 -77.68 -11.09 -0.03
CA ARG A 9 -76.51 -10.41 0.51
C ARG A 9 -75.27 -10.73 -0.33
N PHE A 10 -74.67 -9.74 -0.97
CA PHE A 10 -73.32 -9.82 -1.59
C PHE A 10 -72.30 -9.63 -0.52
N LEU A 11 -71.45 -10.64 -0.22
CA LEU A 11 -70.29 -10.58 0.54
C LEU A 11 -69.15 -10.13 -0.39
N ALA A 12 -68.68 -8.90 -0.24
CA ALA A 12 -67.52 -8.42 -0.93
C ALA A 12 -66.25 -8.85 -0.15
N SER A 13 -65.53 -9.81 -0.71
CA SER A 13 -64.24 -10.25 -0.19
C SER A 13 -63.14 -9.25 -0.61
N SER A 14 -62.68 -8.42 0.31
CA SER A 14 -61.56 -7.53 0.08
C SER A 14 -60.25 -8.32 0.29
N SER A 15 -59.57 -8.67 -0.77
CA SER A 15 -58.22 -9.26 -0.75
C SER A 15 -57.20 -8.15 -0.57
N ILE A 16 -56.62 -8.04 0.62
CA ILE A 16 -55.48 -7.18 0.88
C ILE A 16 -54.24 -7.90 0.37
N ALA A 17 -53.68 -7.44 -0.76
CA ALA A 17 -52.41 -7.89 -1.27
C ALA A 17 -51.28 -7.22 -0.47
N LEU A 18 -50.65 -7.97 0.42
CA LEU A 18 -49.47 -7.54 1.18
C LEU A 18 -48.23 -7.59 0.27
N GLY A 19 -47.87 -6.44 -0.35
CA GLY A 19 -46.69 -6.32 -1.17
C GLY A 19 -45.43 -6.34 -0.27
N ALA A 20 -44.71 -7.45 -0.23
CA ALA A 20 -43.41 -7.52 0.39
C ALA A 20 -42.38 -6.73 -0.45
N VAL A 21 -42.01 -5.54 0.01
CA VAL A 21 -40.87 -4.78 -0.55
C VAL A 21 -39.59 -5.47 -0.12
N LEU A 22 -38.99 -6.25 -1.01
CA LEU A 22 -37.69 -6.85 -0.84
C LEU A 22 -36.63 -5.73 -1.02
N LEU A 23 -36.16 -5.16 0.08
CA LEU A 23 -34.98 -4.28 0.07
C LEU A 23 -33.76 -5.14 -0.28
N ILE A 24 -33.37 -5.12 -1.55
CA ILE A 24 -32.11 -5.70 -2.01
C ILE A 24 -31.01 -4.75 -1.53
N LEU A 25 -30.38 -5.08 -0.38
CA LEU A 25 -29.12 -4.49 0.04
C LEU A 25 -28.04 -4.94 -0.92
N THR A 26 -27.81 -4.17 -1.99
CA THR A 26 -26.65 -4.38 -2.84
C THR A 26 -25.40 -4.04 -2.02
N PRO A 27 -24.45 -4.96 -1.82
CA PRO A 27 -23.18 -4.60 -1.21
C PRO A 27 -22.53 -3.54 -2.10
N VAL A 28 -22.22 -2.39 -1.52
CA VAL A 28 -21.44 -1.36 -2.20
C VAL A 28 -20.05 -1.96 -2.39
N ALA A 29 -19.79 -2.48 -3.58
CA ALA A 29 -18.46 -2.93 -3.94
C ALA A 29 -17.55 -1.69 -3.95
N HIS A 30 -16.67 -1.57 -2.96
CA HIS A 30 -15.63 -0.55 -2.97
C HIS A 30 -14.76 -0.76 -4.19
N ALA A 31 -14.78 0.18 -5.13
CA ALA A 31 -14.00 0.07 -6.34
C ALA A 31 -12.50 0.11 -6.00
N GLN A 32 -11.83 -1.02 -6.15
CA GLN A 32 -10.37 -1.09 -6.04
C GLN A 32 -9.74 -0.33 -7.20
N GLN A 33 -8.84 0.59 -6.89
CA GLN A 33 -8.09 1.34 -7.88
C GLN A 33 -6.70 0.73 -8.02
N LYS A 34 -6.39 0.21 -9.20
CA LYS A 34 -5.06 -0.31 -9.54
C LYS A 34 -4.18 0.80 -10.07
N PHE A 35 -2.91 0.77 -9.73
CA PHE A 35 -1.93 1.73 -10.21
C PHE A 35 -0.55 1.08 -10.40
N PRO A 36 0.18 1.44 -11.46
CA PRO A 36 1.56 1.00 -11.63
C PRO A 36 2.49 1.81 -10.73
N ILE A 37 3.56 1.18 -10.29
CA ILE A 37 4.71 1.85 -9.70
C ILE A 37 5.86 1.71 -10.67
N VAL A 38 6.30 2.84 -11.20
CA VAL A 38 7.48 2.91 -12.05
C VAL A 38 8.26 4.14 -11.61
N SER A 39 9.30 3.93 -10.84
CA SER A 39 10.18 4.98 -10.37
C SER A 39 11.60 4.69 -10.81
N GLN A 40 12.26 5.68 -11.39
CA GLN A 40 13.70 5.70 -11.61
C GLN A 40 14.24 6.88 -10.82
N GLY A 41 15.01 6.59 -9.79
CA GLY A 41 15.63 7.60 -8.97
C GLY A 41 17.12 7.66 -9.19
N SER A 42 17.69 8.87 -9.07
CA SER A 42 19.13 9.02 -8.88
C SER A 42 19.49 8.73 -7.42
N ALA A 43 20.74 8.36 -7.19
CA ALA A 43 21.30 8.19 -5.85
C ALA A 43 21.16 9.44 -4.96
N ALA A 44 21.07 10.63 -5.58
CA ALA A 44 20.98 11.90 -4.87
C ALA A 44 19.62 12.12 -4.17
N GLU A 45 18.59 11.34 -4.53
CA GLU A 45 17.23 11.52 -4.02
C GLU A 45 16.96 10.74 -2.72
N ALA A 46 17.82 9.78 -2.37
CA ALA A 46 17.70 9.00 -1.14
C ALA A 46 18.75 9.41 -0.11
N THR A 47 18.31 9.83 1.06
CA THR A 47 19.17 10.14 2.20
C THR A 47 18.91 9.18 3.34
N TYR A 48 19.91 8.95 4.19
CA TYR A 48 19.82 8.14 5.41
C TYR A 48 20.10 9.04 6.62
N PRO A 49 19.10 9.82 7.11
CA PRO A 49 19.32 10.76 8.21
C PRO A 49 19.71 10.07 9.52
N GLN A 50 19.21 8.85 9.72
CA GLN A 50 19.47 8.06 10.93
C GLN A 50 19.67 6.59 10.55
N GLN A 51 20.74 6.02 11.08
CA GLN A 51 20.94 4.57 11.04
C GLN A 51 21.84 4.13 12.19
N PHE A 52 21.52 2.97 12.71
CA PHE A 52 22.26 2.30 13.77
C PHE A 52 22.34 0.81 13.47
N ALA A 53 23.50 0.22 13.57
CA ALA A 53 23.73 -1.20 13.30
C ALA A 53 24.43 -1.87 14.48
N ILE A 54 24.07 -3.12 14.72
CA ILE A 54 24.68 -4.00 15.72
C ILE A 54 25.14 -5.26 14.99
N ASP A 55 26.39 -5.69 15.25
CA ASP A 55 26.87 -7.00 14.84
C ASP A 55 26.20 -8.07 15.71
N VAL A 56 25.63 -9.09 15.09
CA VAL A 56 24.97 -10.20 15.80
C VAL A 56 26.01 -11.11 16.49
N GLY A 57 27.17 -11.27 15.85
CA GLY A 57 28.30 -12.01 16.42
C GLY A 57 28.28 -13.52 16.19
N ASP A 58 27.34 -14.05 15.39
CA ASP A 58 27.24 -15.47 15.05
C ASP A 58 28.05 -15.82 13.79
N VAL A 59 27.88 -15.06 12.70
CA VAL A 59 28.64 -15.21 11.47
C VAL A 59 29.17 -13.85 11.00
N ALA A 60 30.21 -13.86 10.15
CA ALA A 60 30.78 -12.64 9.62
C ALA A 60 29.74 -11.82 8.84
N GLU A 61 29.79 -10.49 8.95
CA GLU A 61 28.91 -9.54 8.27
C GLU A 61 27.40 -9.70 8.58
N HIS A 62 27.05 -10.40 9.67
CA HIS A 62 25.68 -10.46 10.15
C HIS A 62 25.36 -9.24 11.02
N LYS A 63 24.47 -8.40 10.54
CA LYS A 63 24.13 -7.12 11.17
C LYS A 63 22.61 -6.91 11.22
N VAL A 64 22.13 -6.55 12.39
CA VAL A 64 20.80 -5.96 12.53
C VAL A 64 20.93 -4.44 12.50
N ARG A 65 20.17 -3.79 11.64
CA ARG A 65 20.22 -2.34 11.46
C ARG A 65 18.84 -1.72 11.59
N ILE A 66 18.75 -0.64 12.35
CA ILE A 66 17.60 0.29 12.37
C ILE A 66 17.96 1.48 11.48
N TYR A 67 17.04 1.91 10.64
CA TYR A 67 17.34 2.98 9.69
C TYR A 67 16.12 3.86 9.36
N GLU A 68 16.41 5.07 8.91
CA GLU A 68 15.48 5.94 8.22
C GLU A 68 16.02 6.23 6.81
N ILE A 69 15.14 6.07 5.80
CA ILE A 69 15.38 6.51 4.43
C ILE A 69 14.39 7.61 4.12
N ARG A 70 14.86 8.72 3.59
CA ARG A 70 14.01 9.77 2.99
C ARG A 70 14.26 9.84 1.51
N ARG A 71 13.19 9.94 0.75
CA ARG A 71 13.23 10.15 -0.70
C ARG A 71 12.39 11.36 -1.02
N GLY A 72 12.93 12.27 -1.84
CA GLY A 72 12.21 13.39 -2.42
C GLY A 72 11.25 12.94 -3.54
N GLU A 73 10.74 13.92 -4.25
CA GLU A 73 9.85 13.69 -5.39
C GLU A 73 10.60 12.97 -6.52
N ALA A 74 10.04 11.84 -6.97
CA ALA A 74 10.58 11.11 -8.11
C ALA A 74 10.22 11.80 -9.44
N ALA A 75 10.99 11.57 -10.50
CA ALA A 75 10.68 12.09 -11.84
C ALA A 75 9.29 11.65 -12.34
N ASN A 76 8.89 10.42 -11.97
CA ASN A 76 7.55 9.90 -12.22
C ASN A 76 6.88 9.54 -10.87
N PRO A 77 6.31 10.51 -10.16
CA PRO A 77 5.79 10.27 -8.83
C PRO A 77 4.53 9.41 -8.85
N THR A 78 4.44 8.50 -7.89
CA THR A 78 3.20 7.77 -7.61
C THR A 78 2.07 8.75 -7.28
N ARG A 79 0.85 8.41 -7.71
CA ARG A 79 -0.35 9.22 -7.46
C ARG A 79 -1.44 8.38 -6.82
N PHE A 80 -2.11 8.96 -5.84
CA PHE A 80 -3.31 8.42 -5.21
C PHE A 80 -4.48 9.37 -5.51
N ARG A 81 -5.54 8.92 -6.16
CA ARG A 81 -6.64 9.79 -6.65
C ARG A 81 -6.13 11.00 -7.46
N GLY A 82 -5.05 10.83 -8.21
CA GLY A 82 -4.45 11.93 -8.97
C GLY A 82 -3.49 12.83 -8.18
N VAL A 83 -3.53 12.80 -6.84
CA VAL A 83 -2.65 13.58 -5.96
C VAL A 83 -1.27 12.94 -5.90
N LYS A 84 -0.22 13.69 -6.17
CA LYS A 84 1.12 13.15 -6.31
C LYS A 84 1.84 13.01 -4.97
N VAL A 85 2.68 11.98 -4.85
CA VAL A 85 3.64 11.83 -3.76
C VAL A 85 4.83 12.75 -4.01
N VAL A 86 5.13 13.62 -3.05
CA VAL A 86 6.24 14.57 -3.11
C VAL A 86 7.41 14.18 -2.23
N GLU A 87 7.19 13.28 -1.27
CA GLU A 87 8.22 12.78 -0.37
C GLU A 87 7.79 11.45 0.25
N SER A 88 8.74 10.57 0.53
CA SER A 88 8.49 9.38 1.32
C SER A 88 9.55 9.17 2.39
N TRP A 89 9.11 8.64 3.53
CA TRP A 89 9.95 8.25 4.65
C TRP A 89 9.73 6.79 4.97
N ALA A 90 10.78 5.99 4.89
CA ALA A 90 10.77 4.61 5.35
C ALA A 90 11.61 4.48 6.62
N ARG A 91 11.03 3.92 7.68
CA ARG A 91 11.71 3.61 8.93
C ARG A 91 11.58 2.14 9.21
N GLY A 92 12.70 1.46 9.37
CA GLY A 92 12.66 0.02 9.45
C GLY A 92 13.85 -0.63 10.10
N VAL A 93 13.77 -1.95 10.09
CA VAL A 93 14.81 -2.85 10.55
C VAL A 93 15.23 -3.73 9.38
N SER A 94 16.51 -3.97 9.24
CA SER A 94 17.06 -5.00 8.37
C SER A 94 17.91 -5.96 9.18
N ASP A 95 17.81 -7.24 8.85
CA ASP A 95 18.56 -8.33 9.41
C ASP A 95 19.34 -8.98 8.25
N TYR A 96 20.61 -8.61 8.10
CA TYR A 96 21.37 -8.90 6.90
C TYR A 96 22.65 -9.65 7.20
N ILE A 97 22.90 -10.68 6.40
CA ILE A 97 24.22 -11.31 6.25
C ILE A 97 24.77 -10.85 4.91
N ASP A 98 25.93 -10.22 4.89
CA ASP A 98 26.56 -9.65 3.69
C ASP A 98 25.57 -8.84 2.81
N TYR A 99 24.85 -7.90 3.45
CA TYR A 99 23.83 -7.03 2.82
C TYR A 99 22.64 -7.74 2.19
N SER A 100 22.43 -9.01 2.50
CA SER A 100 21.29 -9.81 2.03
C SER A 100 20.47 -10.30 3.20
N GLY A 101 19.14 -10.26 3.10
CA GLY A 101 18.25 -10.74 4.16
C GLY A 101 16.93 -9.98 4.22
N PRO A 102 16.14 -10.25 5.26
CA PRO A 102 14.83 -9.62 5.45
C PRO A 102 14.94 -8.17 5.91
N THR A 103 13.93 -7.39 5.55
CA THR A 103 13.73 -6.03 6.04
C THR A 103 12.24 -5.74 6.18
N PHE A 104 11.87 -4.97 7.19
CA PHE A 104 10.50 -4.58 7.44
C PHE A 104 10.43 -3.23 8.15
N GLY A 105 9.27 -2.59 8.09
CA GLY A 105 9.11 -1.30 8.74
C GLY A 105 7.83 -0.58 8.36
N TYR A 106 7.91 0.73 8.46
CA TYR A 106 6.82 1.65 8.20
C TYR A 106 7.23 2.63 7.12
N ILE A 107 6.28 2.98 6.27
CA ILE A 107 6.44 4.00 5.25
C ILE A 107 5.36 5.06 5.40
N VAL A 108 5.75 6.30 5.18
CA VAL A 108 4.86 7.45 5.11
C VAL A 108 5.10 8.14 3.78
N TRP A 109 4.05 8.29 2.97
CA TRP A 109 4.05 9.13 1.79
C TRP A 109 3.41 10.47 2.14
N ARG A 110 4.11 11.56 1.83
CA ARG A 110 3.57 12.92 1.89
C ARG A 110 3.09 13.32 0.50
N LEU A 111 1.88 13.80 0.43
CA LEU A 111 1.23 14.21 -0.80
C LEU A 111 1.35 15.72 -1.02
N GLU A 112 1.23 16.16 -2.28
CA GLU A 112 1.33 17.58 -2.65
C GLU A 112 0.27 18.47 -2.01
N ASN A 113 -0.90 17.92 -1.66
CA ASN A 113 -1.95 18.61 -0.92
C ASN A 113 -1.73 18.68 0.61
N GLY A 114 -0.60 18.15 1.12
CA GLY A 114 -0.25 18.09 2.54
C GLY A 114 -0.76 16.86 3.29
N ASP A 115 -1.63 16.06 2.70
CA ASP A 115 -2.07 14.80 3.27
C ASP A 115 -0.95 13.76 3.32
N ARG A 116 -1.17 12.69 4.09
CA ARG A 116 -0.23 11.59 4.25
C ARG A 116 -0.94 10.25 4.07
N ILE A 117 -0.20 9.29 3.54
CA ILE A 117 -0.62 7.88 3.50
C ILE A 117 0.39 7.08 4.29
N PHE A 118 -0.08 6.09 5.05
CA PHE A 118 0.72 5.26 5.93
C PHE A 118 0.72 3.83 5.45
N GLY A 119 1.87 3.16 5.57
CA GLY A 119 1.97 1.75 5.24
C GLY A 119 2.96 1.01 6.13
N ARG A 120 2.85 -0.32 6.10
CA ARG A 120 3.83 -1.25 6.64
C ARG A 120 4.41 -2.04 5.48
N TYR A 121 5.72 -2.14 5.43
CA TYR A 121 6.39 -2.94 4.40
C TYR A 121 7.16 -4.09 5.02
N SER A 122 7.29 -5.15 4.24
CA SER A 122 8.20 -6.25 4.50
C SER A 122 8.74 -6.77 3.17
N GLY A 123 9.97 -7.21 3.18
CA GLY A 123 10.60 -7.73 1.96
C GLY A 123 11.95 -8.34 2.25
N THR A 124 12.63 -8.71 1.16
CA THR A 124 13.95 -9.31 1.21
C THR A 124 14.87 -8.58 0.23
N VAL A 125 16.08 -8.33 0.66
CA VAL A 125 17.16 -7.83 -0.19
C VAL A 125 18.07 -8.99 -0.53
N HIS A 126 18.44 -9.10 -1.79
CA HIS A 126 19.53 -9.92 -2.28
C HIS A 126 20.59 -9.01 -2.86
N SER A 127 21.86 -9.20 -2.46
CA SER A 127 22.95 -8.33 -2.83
C SER A 127 24.15 -9.15 -3.29
N VAL A 128 24.82 -8.69 -4.34
CA VAL A 128 26.01 -9.33 -4.90
C VAL A 128 27.13 -8.31 -5.02
N ALA A 129 28.31 -8.66 -4.50
CA ALA A 129 29.52 -7.84 -4.61
C ALA A 129 30.15 -8.01 -6.00
N GLY A 130 30.42 -6.89 -6.68
CA GLY A 130 31.23 -6.85 -7.88
C GLY A 130 32.72 -6.73 -7.58
N ALA A 131 33.56 -7.11 -8.56
CA ALA A 131 35.02 -7.11 -8.41
C ALA A 131 35.65 -5.70 -8.17
N ASP A 132 34.96 -4.65 -8.59
CA ASP A 132 35.39 -3.26 -8.45
C ASP A 132 34.96 -2.59 -7.13
N GLY A 133 34.36 -3.37 -6.21
CA GLY A 133 33.78 -2.87 -4.97
C GLY A 133 32.39 -2.26 -5.14
N THR A 134 31.79 -2.36 -6.32
CA THR A 134 30.38 -2.10 -6.54
C THR A 134 29.56 -3.24 -5.96
N ARG A 135 28.38 -2.93 -5.44
CA ARG A 135 27.43 -3.90 -4.92
C ARG A 135 26.11 -3.70 -5.64
N GLU A 136 25.66 -4.69 -6.35
CA GLU A 136 24.32 -4.72 -6.92
C GLU A 136 23.34 -5.30 -5.92
N TYR A 137 22.12 -4.81 -5.91
CA TYR A 137 21.07 -5.33 -5.02
C TYR A 137 19.73 -5.39 -5.72
N GLN A 138 18.94 -6.34 -5.28
CA GLN A 138 17.51 -6.43 -5.60
C GLN A 138 16.72 -6.55 -4.31
N TYR A 139 15.76 -5.66 -4.13
CA TYR A 139 14.73 -5.76 -3.11
C TYR A 139 13.44 -6.27 -3.74
N GLN A 140 12.73 -7.13 -3.03
CA GLN A 140 11.36 -7.55 -3.35
C GLN A 140 10.52 -7.41 -2.09
N GLY A 141 9.38 -6.72 -2.21
CA GLY A 141 8.57 -6.42 -1.06
C GLY A 141 7.08 -6.33 -1.29
N LEU A 142 6.41 -6.31 -0.16
CA LEU A 142 4.98 -6.03 -0.02
C LEU A 142 4.81 -4.88 0.95
N THR A 143 4.07 -3.87 0.54
CA THR A 143 3.59 -2.81 1.42
C THR A 143 2.07 -2.93 1.59
N VAL A 144 1.60 -2.90 2.82
CA VAL A 144 0.18 -2.81 3.18
C VAL A 144 -0.11 -1.38 3.58
N ILE A 145 -1.02 -0.72 2.86
CA ILE A 145 -1.51 0.63 3.18
C ILE A 145 -2.48 0.50 4.35
N THR A 146 -2.19 1.20 5.43
CA THR A 146 -2.91 1.06 6.71
C THR A 146 -3.81 2.26 7.03
N GLY A 147 -3.73 3.34 6.27
CA GLY A 147 -4.52 4.54 6.45
C GLY A 147 -3.81 5.79 5.96
N GLY A 148 -4.38 6.94 6.28
CA GLY A 148 -3.84 8.24 5.90
C GLY A 148 -4.46 9.38 6.70
N THR A 149 -4.30 10.59 6.21
CA THR A 149 -4.92 11.82 6.75
C THR A 149 -5.87 12.43 5.74
N GLY A 150 -6.68 13.40 6.16
CA GLY A 150 -7.58 14.17 5.30
C GLY A 150 -8.44 13.28 4.41
N GLU A 151 -8.36 13.49 3.11
CA GLU A 151 -9.11 12.73 2.11
C GLU A 151 -8.71 11.24 2.05
N PHE A 152 -7.54 10.88 2.59
CA PHE A 152 -6.98 9.53 2.57
C PHE A 152 -7.13 8.80 3.91
N ARG A 153 -7.92 9.32 4.87
CA ARG A 153 -8.06 8.74 6.22
C ARG A 153 -8.39 7.25 6.21
N ASN A 154 -9.30 6.85 5.36
CA ASN A 154 -9.79 5.47 5.31
C ASN A 154 -9.20 4.67 4.13
N ILE A 155 -8.07 5.12 3.57
CA ILE A 155 -7.39 4.39 2.50
C ILE A 155 -6.82 3.09 3.02
N ARG A 156 -7.01 2.00 2.25
CA ARG A 156 -6.37 0.70 2.42
C ARG A 156 -5.81 0.26 1.09
N GLY A 157 -4.90 -0.68 1.12
CA GLY A 157 -4.35 -1.21 -0.13
C GLY A 157 -3.13 -2.08 0.06
N THR A 158 -2.61 -2.54 -1.05
CA THR A 158 -1.36 -3.29 -1.11
C THR A 158 -0.52 -2.84 -2.29
N ILE A 159 0.78 -2.88 -2.12
CA ILE A 159 1.77 -2.60 -3.16
C ILE A 159 2.77 -3.75 -3.17
N ARG A 160 3.00 -4.34 -4.34
CA ARG A 160 4.09 -5.29 -4.59
C ARG A 160 5.09 -4.63 -5.49
N ASP A 161 6.34 -4.56 -5.03
CA ASP A 161 7.40 -3.89 -5.76
C ASP A 161 8.71 -4.67 -5.75
N THR A 162 9.50 -4.39 -6.77
CA THR A 162 10.88 -4.82 -6.90
C THR A 162 11.72 -3.60 -7.15
N THR A 163 12.72 -3.40 -6.31
CA THR A 163 13.73 -2.35 -6.52
C THR A 163 15.05 -3.01 -6.92
N ARG A 164 15.68 -2.52 -7.97
CA ARG A 164 17.03 -2.90 -8.36
C ARG A 164 17.93 -1.67 -8.32
N GLY A 165 19.13 -1.87 -7.83
CA GLY A 165 20.07 -0.76 -7.76
C GLY A 165 21.50 -1.21 -7.59
N ALA A 166 22.39 -0.22 -7.59
CA ALA A 166 23.79 -0.42 -7.31
C ALA A 166 24.28 0.60 -6.29
N SER A 167 25.29 0.19 -5.48
CA SER A 167 25.95 1.06 -4.53
C SER A 167 27.45 0.80 -4.53
N LYS A 168 28.24 1.81 -4.13
CA LYS A 168 29.68 1.68 -3.93
C LYS A 168 30.09 2.46 -2.68
N ALA A 169 30.85 1.81 -1.81
CA ALA A 169 31.26 2.40 -0.53
C ALA A 169 30.08 3.00 0.29
N GLY A 170 28.94 2.32 0.30
CA GLY A 170 27.72 2.74 1.01
C GLY A 170 26.93 3.87 0.33
N LYS A 171 27.38 4.38 -0.82
CA LYS A 171 26.67 5.39 -1.60
C LYS A 171 25.88 4.72 -2.73
N ALA A 172 24.59 5.01 -2.82
CA ALA A 172 23.77 4.54 -3.92
C ALA A 172 24.25 5.17 -5.25
N LEU A 173 24.34 4.37 -6.31
CA LEU A 173 24.70 4.81 -7.66
C LEU A 173 23.46 4.89 -8.56
N SER A 174 22.57 3.93 -8.43
CA SER A 174 21.34 3.84 -9.20
C SER A 174 20.25 3.19 -8.38
N ASN A 175 19.01 3.49 -8.75
CA ASN A 175 17.82 2.86 -8.18
C ASN A 175 16.70 2.86 -9.22
N ALA A 176 16.10 1.72 -9.45
CA ALA A 176 14.92 1.56 -10.30
C ALA A 176 13.90 0.68 -9.57
N GLU A 177 12.72 1.22 -9.35
CA GLU A 177 11.60 0.53 -8.72
C GLU A 177 10.53 0.23 -9.76
N ARG A 178 9.99 -0.97 -9.71
CA ARG A 178 8.84 -1.40 -10.51
C ARG A 178 7.91 -2.21 -9.66
N GLY A 179 6.62 -1.99 -9.83
CA GLY A 179 5.62 -2.72 -9.10
C GLY A 179 4.22 -2.38 -9.53
N GLU A 180 3.28 -2.94 -8.80
CA GLU A 180 1.86 -2.67 -8.93
C GLU A 180 1.24 -2.49 -7.56
N GLY A 181 0.26 -1.63 -7.48
CA GLY A 181 -0.51 -1.41 -6.28
C GLY A 181 -2.00 -1.38 -6.56
N GLU A 182 -2.75 -1.64 -5.53
CA GLU A 182 -4.19 -1.44 -5.50
C GLU A 182 -4.57 -0.78 -4.19
N TYR A 183 -5.56 0.09 -4.24
CA TYR A 183 -6.11 0.71 -3.04
C TYR A 183 -7.62 0.91 -3.15
N TRP A 184 -8.25 1.01 -2.00
CA TRP A 184 -9.66 1.29 -1.82
C TRP A 184 -9.86 2.18 -0.59
N PHE A 185 -11.08 2.63 -0.38
CA PHE A 185 -11.45 3.37 0.82
C PHE A 185 -12.48 2.58 1.61
N GLU A 186 -12.25 2.42 2.90
CA GLU A 186 -13.24 1.90 3.83
C GLU A 186 -14.27 2.99 4.18
N GLU A 187 -15.50 2.59 4.48
CA GLU A 187 -16.57 3.48 4.94
C GLU A 187 -16.37 3.95 6.38
#